data_629fb42f9a7f4e0c89a818a808f97044
#
_entry.id   629fb42f9a7f4e0c89a818a808f97044
#
_cell.length_a   1.000
_cell.length_b   1.000
_cell.length_c   1.000
_cell.angle_alpha   90.00
_cell.angle_beta   90.00
_cell.angle_gamma   90.00
#
_symmetry.space_group_name_H-M   'P 1'
#
loop_
_entity.id
_entity.type
_entity.pdbx_description
1 polymer ?
#
loop_
_entity_poly.entity_id
_entity_poly.type
_entity_poly.pdbx_seq_one_letter_code
_entity_poly.pdbx_strand_id
1 'polypeptide(L)'
;MDAAHFVLGSFLGWVWCVARLFVRAASGRQRYNVLGALNAITHELVQVANDTYITANTVCELLQKIAALGLASPVTLVMDNARYQRCALVQDLARRLGIELLFLPSYSPNLNLIERLWRFVKKTALNSRHQGSFAEFRGAIARCLDELPTTHRQAMSTLMTLKFQTFEDVSMLAA
;
A
#
# COMPACT_ATOMS: atom_id res chain seq x y z
N MET A 1 3.21 -0.33 -7.44
CA MET A 1 1.81 0.04 -7.13
C MET A 1 1.11 -1.13 -6.46
N ASP A 2 0.28 -0.84 -5.47
CA ASP A 2 -0.53 -1.84 -4.78
C ASP A 2 -1.68 -1.20 -4.00
N ALA A 3 -2.67 -2.01 -3.61
CA ALA A 3 -3.84 -1.59 -2.84
C ALA A 3 -3.80 -2.13 -1.41
N ALA A 4 -3.80 -1.24 -0.44
CA ALA A 4 -3.98 -1.61 0.96
C ALA A 4 -5.45 -1.48 1.39
N HIS A 5 -5.94 -2.51 2.06
CA HIS A 5 -7.27 -2.54 2.66
C HIS A 5 -7.13 -2.48 4.18
N PHE A 6 -7.46 -1.33 4.74
CA PHE A 6 -7.47 -1.13 6.18
C PHE A 6 -8.89 -1.33 6.70
N VAL A 7 -9.09 -2.24 7.63
CA VAL A 7 -10.40 -2.54 8.23
C VAL A 7 -10.41 -2.01 9.65
N LEU A 8 -11.44 -1.22 10.00
CA LEU A 8 -11.59 -0.75 11.37
C LEU A 8 -11.77 -1.95 12.30
N GLY A 9 -10.88 -2.07 13.27
CA GLY A 9 -10.85 -3.18 14.21
C GLY A 9 -9.70 -3.00 15.20
N SER A 10 -9.55 -3.95 16.11
CA SER A 10 -8.43 -3.94 17.04
C SER A 10 -7.16 -4.41 16.34
N PHE A 11 -6.23 -3.50 16.13
CA PHE A 11 -4.88 -3.85 15.73
C PHE A 11 -4.07 -4.17 16.98
N LEU A 12 -3.99 -5.45 17.29
CA LEU A 12 -3.35 -5.95 18.50
C LEU A 12 -1.83 -5.77 18.40
N GLY A 13 -1.30 -4.96 19.30
CA GLY A 13 0.12 -4.96 19.65
C GLY A 13 0.32 -5.71 20.97
N TRP A 14 1.55 -6.04 21.28
CA TRP A 14 1.91 -6.59 22.59
C TRP A 14 1.86 -5.48 23.62
N VAL A 15 1.00 -5.62 24.62
CA VAL A 15 0.91 -4.72 25.77
C VAL A 15 1.16 -5.53 27.04
N TRP A 16 2.17 -5.16 27.78
CA TRP A 16 2.38 -5.70 29.13
C TRP A 16 1.41 -5.01 30.08
N CYS A 17 0.55 -5.78 30.72
CA CYS A 17 -0.36 -5.25 31.75
C CYS A 17 -0.46 -6.22 32.92
N VAL A 18 -0.63 -5.67 34.12
CA VAL A 18 -0.74 -6.43 35.38
C VAL A 18 -2.07 -7.16 35.47
N ALA A 19 -3.11 -6.65 34.79
CA ALA A 19 -4.46 -7.23 34.77
C ALA A 19 -4.96 -7.35 33.32
N ARG A 20 -5.87 -8.31 33.08
CA ARG A 20 -6.50 -8.49 31.76
C ARG A 20 -7.27 -7.25 31.36
N LEU A 21 -6.88 -6.64 30.25
CA LEU A 21 -7.52 -5.46 29.68
C LEU A 21 -8.48 -5.87 28.57
N PHE A 22 -9.74 -5.45 28.66
CA PHE A 22 -10.72 -5.63 27.60
C PHE A 22 -10.79 -4.36 26.76
N VAL A 23 -10.42 -4.46 25.47
CA VAL A 23 -10.51 -3.38 24.52
C VAL A 23 -11.80 -3.55 23.72
N ARG A 24 -12.66 -2.52 23.71
CA ARG A 24 -13.86 -2.50 22.88
C ARG A 24 -13.41 -2.48 21.41
N ALA A 25 -13.85 -3.48 20.63
CA ALA A 25 -13.65 -3.50 19.21
C ALA A 25 -14.94 -3.03 18.51
N ALA A 26 -14.78 -2.27 17.42
CA ALA A 26 -15.92 -1.91 16.59
C ALA A 26 -16.50 -3.18 15.95
N SER A 27 -17.81 -3.36 16.02
CA SER A 27 -18.51 -4.52 15.43
C SER A 27 -18.70 -4.40 13.92
N GLY A 28 -18.41 -3.25 13.32
CA GLY A 28 -18.58 -2.97 11.90
C GLY A 28 -17.38 -3.36 11.07
N ARG A 29 -17.63 -3.78 9.82
CA ARG A 29 -16.59 -4.07 8.82
C ARG A 29 -16.29 -2.85 7.95
N GLN A 30 -16.22 -1.66 8.55
CA GLN A 30 -15.86 -0.46 7.82
C GLN A 30 -14.41 -0.56 7.36
N ARG A 31 -14.19 -0.25 6.08
CA ARG A 31 -12.86 -0.33 5.47
C ARG A 31 -12.47 0.99 4.85
N TYR A 32 -11.21 1.28 4.91
CA TYR A 32 -10.58 2.37 4.18
C TYR A 32 -9.54 1.77 3.24
N ASN A 33 -9.71 1.99 1.94
CA ASN A 33 -8.84 1.44 0.92
C ASN A 33 -7.94 2.55 0.40
N VAL A 34 -6.67 2.24 0.22
CA VAL A 34 -5.68 3.13 -0.38
C VAL A 34 -5.00 2.39 -1.51
N LEU A 35 -5.18 2.86 -2.74
CA LEU A 35 -4.39 2.45 -3.89
C LEU A 35 -3.23 3.42 -4.02
N GLY A 36 -2.00 2.92 -3.98
CA GLY A 36 -0.81 3.77 -4.02
C GLY A 36 0.20 3.33 -5.07
N ALA A 37 0.94 4.30 -5.59
CA ALA A 37 2.16 4.10 -6.37
C ALA A 37 3.30 4.85 -5.68
N LEU A 38 4.32 4.11 -5.27
CA LEU A 38 5.51 4.64 -4.61
C LEU A 38 6.63 4.79 -5.63
N ASN A 39 7.22 5.98 -5.72
CA ASN A 39 8.45 6.16 -6.48
C ASN A 39 9.60 5.47 -5.74
N ALA A 40 10.26 4.53 -6.40
CA ALA A 40 11.32 3.72 -5.81
C ALA A 40 12.60 4.51 -5.50
N ILE A 41 12.75 5.71 -6.07
CA ILE A 41 13.94 6.58 -5.93
C ILE A 41 13.67 7.72 -4.96
N THR A 42 12.59 8.49 -5.18
CA THR A 42 12.26 9.67 -4.36
C THR A 42 11.47 9.33 -3.11
N HIS A 43 10.85 8.15 -3.07
CA HIS A 43 9.92 7.66 -2.03
C HIS A 43 8.64 8.49 -1.92
N GLU A 44 8.33 9.28 -2.94
CA GLU A 44 7.06 9.99 -3.04
C GLU A 44 5.92 9.02 -3.35
N LEU A 45 4.80 9.24 -2.69
CA LEU A 45 3.60 8.43 -2.84
C LEU A 45 2.52 9.19 -3.61
N VAL A 46 2.07 8.61 -4.72
CA VAL A 46 0.82 9.02 -5.38
C VAL A 46 -0.27 8.06 -4.96
N GLN A 47 -1.42 8.58 -4.51
CA GLN A 47 -2.46 7.74 -3.97
C GLN A 47 -3.88 8.16 -4.39
N VAL A 48 -4.78 7.18 -4.36
CA VAL A 48 -6.23 7.31 -4.42
C VAL A 48 -6.82 6.52 -3.27
N ALA A 49 -7.70 7.14 -2.49
CA ALA A 49 -8.31 6.48 -1.34
C ALA A 49 -9.83 6.54 -1.38
N ASN A 50 -10.48 5.48 -0.92
CA ASN A 50 -11.94 5.41 -0.77
C ASN A 50 -12.35 4.46 0.36
N ASP A 51 -13.63 4.47 0.68
CA ASP A 51 -14.27 3.59 1.68
C ASP A 51 -15.17 2.53 1.04
N THR A 52 -15.11 2.39 -0.27
CA THR A 52 -15.92 1.45 -1.06
C THR A 52 -15.07 0.29 -1.60
N TYR A 53 -14.67 0.35 -2.86
CA TYR A 53 -13.90 -0.70 -3.52
C TYR A 53 -12.81 -0.10 -4.42
N ILE A 54 -11.68 -0.80 -4.51
CA ILE A 54 -10.68 -0.53 -5.54
C ILE A 54 -11.10 -1.26 -6.81
N THR A 55 -11.26 -0.49 -7.89
CA THR A 55 -11.72 -0.97 -9.19
C THR A 55 -10.76 -0.53 -10.30
N ALA A 56 -11.02 -0.95 -11.53
CA ALA A 56 -10.28 -0.48 -12.70
C ALA A 56 -10.33 1.05 -12.85
N ASN A 57 -11.46 1.68 -12.51
CA ASN A 57 -11.58 3.16 -12.53
C ASN A 57 -10.65 3.82 -11.51
N THR A 58 -10.51 3.24 -10.32
CA THR A 58 -9.57 3.71 -9.30
C THR A 58 -8.12 3.63 -9.79
N VAL A 59 -7.78 2.56 -10.52
CA VAL A 59 -6.46 2.42 -11.15
C VAL A 59 -6.28 3.50 -12.23
N CYS A 60 -7.30 3.73 -13.06
CA CYS A 60 -7.26 4.78 -14.09
C CYS A 60 -7.06 6.19 -13.48
N GLU A 61 -7.72 6.48 -12.35
CA GLU A 61 -7.52 7.73 -11.62
C GLU A 61 -6.06 7.86 -11.13
N LEU A 62 -5.49 6.79 -10.59
CA LEU A 62 -4.10 6.79 -10.15
C LEU A 62 -3.13 7.02 -11.33
N LEU A 63 -3.36 6.37 -12.48
CA LEU A 63 -2.56 6.57 -13.68
C LEU A 63 -2.59 8.02 -14.16
N GLN A 64 -3.77 8.66 -14.15
CA GLN A 64 -3.92 10.07 -14.50
C GLN A 64 -3.16 10.99 -13.53
N LYS A 65 -3.20 10.70 -12.22
CA LYS A 65 -2.44 11.45 -11.22
C LYS A 65 -0.93 11.31 -11.45
N ILE A 66 -0.44 10.11 -11.77
CA ILE A 66 0.97 9.88 -12.09
C ILE A 66 1.37 10.66 -13.35
N ALA A 67 0.57 10.60 -14.41
CA ALA A 67 0.83 11.34 -15.64
C ALA A 67 0.84 12.86 -15.42
N ALA A 68 -0.03 13.38 -14.55
CA ALA A 68 -0.11 14.81 -14.21
C ALA A 68 1.15 15.33 -13.49
N LEU A 69 2.02 14.46 -12.97
CA LEU A 69 3.32 14.86 -12.41
C LEU A 69 4.31 15.37 -13.45
N GLY A 70 4.06 15.12 -14.75
CA GLY A 70 4.92 15.58 -15.83
C GLY A 70 6.36 15.08 -15.74
N LEU A 71 6.56 13.84 -15.33
CA LEU A 71 7.88 13.26 -15.16
C LEU A 71 8.66 13.22 -16.48
N ALA A 72 9.89 13.73 -16.46
CA ALA A 72 10.74 13.81 -17.65
C ALA A 72 11.25 12.44 -18.17
N SER A 73 11.22 11.41 -17.32
CA SER A 73 11.69 10.07 -17.65
C SER A 73 10.51 9.14 -17.92
N PRO A 74 10.69 8.09 -18.76
CA PRO A 74 9.69 7.04 -18.92
C PRO A 74 9.31 6.42 -17.57
N VAL A 75 8.02 6.19 -17.37
CA VAL A 75 7.48 5.62 -16.12
C VAL A 75 7.13 4.16 -16.36
N THR A 76 7.79 3.26 -15.66
CA THR A 76 7.40 1.85 -15.56
C THR A 76 6.72 1.60 -14.22
N LEU A 77 5.45 1.23 -14.25
CA LEU A 77 4.64 0.97 -13.06
C LEU A 77 4.61 -0.53 -12.76
N VAL A 78 5.36 -0.92 -11.74
CA VAL A 78 5.37 -2.30 -11.23
C VAL A 78 4.12 -2.54 -10.39
N MET A 79 3.36 -3.61 -10.70
CA MET A 79 2.06 -3.88 -10.07
C MET A 79 1.77 -5.38 -9.96
N ASP A 80 0.84 -5.71 -9.07
CA ASP A 80 0.37 -7.07 -8.95
C ASP A 80 -0.49 -7.50 -10.13
N ASN A 81 -0.72 -8.80 -10.24
CA ASN A 81 -1.43 -9.42 -11.33
C ASN A 81 -2.95 -9.52 -11.09
N ALA A 82 -3.57 -8.55 -10.40
CA ALA A 82 -4.99 -8.55 -10.11
C ALA A 82 -5.85 -8.30 -11.37
N ARG A 83 -7.01 -8.94 -11.48
CA ARG A 83 -7.87 -8.86 -12.67
C ARG A 83 -8.25 -7.43 -13.04
N TYR A 84 -8.59 -6.58 -12.07
CA TYR A 84 -8.98 -5.21 -12.31
C TYR A 84 -7.82 -4.32 -12.77
N GLN A 85 -6.58 -4.72 -12.53
CA GLN A 85 -5.36 -4.05 -13.01
C GLN A 85 -5.01 -4.43 -14.44
N ARG A 86 -5.36 -5.66 -14.87
CA ARG A 86 -5.02 -6.22 -16.20
C ARG A 86 -6.09 -6.01 -17.25
N CYS A 87 -7.20 -5.36 -16.95
CA CYS A 87 -8.27 -5.17 -17.91
C CYS A 87 -7.86 -4.19 -19.03
N ALA A 88 -8.53 -4.29 -20.17
CA ALA A 88 -8.26 -3.46 -21.35
C ALA A 88 -8.34 -1.96 -21.04
N LEU A 89 -9.30 -1.54 -20.22
CA LEU A 89 -9.46 -0.15 -19.82
C LEU A 89 -8.18 0.45 -19.21
N VAL A 90 -7.54 -0.27 -18.31
CA VAL A 90 -6.30 0.15 -17.63
C VAL A 90 -5.12 0.15 -18.60
N GLN A 91 -4.97 -0.93 -19.40
CA GLN A 91 -3.87 -1.06 -20.35
C GLN A 91 -3.92 -0.01 -21.46
N ASP A 92 -5.12 0.28 -21.99
CA ASP A 92 -5.30 1.28 -23.03
C ASP A 92 -5.05 2.70 -22.50
N LEU A 93 -5.47 3.00 -21.28
CA LEU A 93 -5.16 4.28 -20.66
C LEU A 93 -3.66 4.43 -20.39
N ALA A 94 -3.02 3.43 -19.83
CA ALA A 94 -1.57 3.45 -19.56
C ALA A 94 -0.78 3.71 -20.86
N ARG A 95 -1.15 3.00 -21.96
CA ARG A 95 -0.53 3.22 -23.28
C ARG A 95 -0.70 4.65 -23.78
N ARG A 96 -1.90 5.22 -23.65
CA ARG A 96 -2.17 6.62 -24.03
C ARG A 96 -1.38 7.63 -23.20
N LEU A 97 -1.13 7.32 -21.93
CA LEU A 97 -0.37 8.17 -21.02
C LEU A 97 1.14 7.95 -21.10
N GLY A 98 1.62 7.00 -21.94
CA GLY A 98 3.04 6.67 -22.02
C GLY A 98 3.60 5.98 -20.77
N ILE A 99 2.74 5.29 -20.00
CA ILE A 99 3.12 4.55 -18.80
C ILE A 99 3.24 3.06 -19.17
N GLU A 100 4.40 2.48 -18.92
CA GLU A 100 4.63 1.05 -19.06
C GLU A 100 4.09 0.31 -17.82
N LEU A 101 3.37 -0.80 -18.05
CA LEU A 101 2.87 -1.65 -16.97
C LEU A 101 3.69 -2.94 -16.89
N LEU A 102 4.34 -3.18 -15.74
CA LEU A 102 5.07 -4.40 -15.44
C LEU A 102 4.34 -5.19 -14.36
N PHE A 103 3.80 -6.36 -14.74
CA PHE A 103 3.09 -7.24 -13.81
C PHE A 103 4.04 -8.22 -13.13
N LEU A 104 4.00 -8.23 -11.80
CA LEU A 104 4.77 -9.20 -11.00
C LEU A 104 4.22 -10.62 -11.18
N PRO A 105 5.07 -11.65 -11.03
CA PRO A 105 4.61 -13.02 -10.92
C PRO A 105 3.59 -13.18 -9.79
N SER A 106 2.65 -14.10 -9.96
CA SER A 106 1.69 -14.41 -8.90
C SER A 106 2.41 -14.86 -7.63
N TYR A 107 1.85 -14.48 -6.48
CA TYR A 107 2.38 -14.84 -5.15
C TYR A 107 3.79 -14.32 -4.82
N SER A 108 4.20 -13.18 -5.38
CA SER A 108 5.52 -12.58 -5.14
C SER A 108 5.44 -11.21 -4.44
N PRO A 109 4.78 -11.10 -3.28
CA PRO A 109 4.63 -9.81 -2.57
C PRO A 109 5.98 -9.24 -2.09
N ASN A 110 6.98 -10.12 -1.86
CA ASN A 110 8.34 -9.73 -1.48
C ASN A 110 9.03 -8.86 -2.54
N LEU A 111 8.61 -8.93 -3.80
CA LEU A 111 9.12 -8.12 -4.91
C LEU A 111 8.41 -6.77 -5.05
N ASN A 112 7.31 -6.54 -4.33
CA ASN A 112 6.57 -5.29 -4.36
C ASN A 112 7.02 -4.36 -3.23
N LEU A 113 7.77 -3.33 -3.56
CA LEU A 113 8.35 -2.40 -2.60
C LEU A 113 7.29 -1.72 -1.71
N ILE A 114 6.14 -1.39 -2.27
CA ILE A 114 5.06 -0.68 -1.56
C ILE A 114 4.43 -1.49 -0.43
N GLU A 115 4.57 -2.82 -0.44
CA GLU A 115 4.14 -3.68 0.67
C GLU A 115 4.85 -3.33 1.99
N ARG A 116 6.09 -2.86 1.91
CA ARG A 116 6.83 -2.39 3.08
C ARG A 116 6.23 -1.10 3.64
N LEU A 117 5.73 -0.23 2.76
CA LEU A 117 5.00 0.98 3.15
C LEU A 117 3.71 0.61 3.90
N TRP A 118 2.93 -0.33 3.37
CA TRP A 118 1.68 -0.74 4.04
C TRP A 118 1.91 -1.35 5.42
N ARG A 119 2.97 -2.12 5.58
CA ARG A 119 3.39 -2.63 6.90
C ARG A 119 3.80 -1.50 7.85
N PHE A 120 4.55 -0.52 7.35
CA PHE A 120 4.93 0.66 8.12
C PHE A 120 3.71 1.45 8.57
N VAL A 121 2.78 1.75 7.68
CA VAL A 121 1.55 2.48 8.00
C VAL A 121 0.72 1.74 9.06
N LYS A 122 0.51 0.43 8.91
CA LYS A 122 -0.18 -0.38 9.91
C LYS A 122 0.49 -0.30 11.27
N LYS A 123 1.82 -0.42 11.31
CA LYS A 123 2.60 -0.36 12.55
C LYS A 123 2.53 1.03 13.20
N THR A 124 2.66 2.10 12.43
CA THR A 124 2.79 3.47 12.95
C THR A 124 1.45 4.08 13.30
N ALA A 125 0.43 3.90 12.44
CA ALA A 125 -0.87 4.54 12.63
C ALA A 125 -1.85 3.73 13.46
N LEU A 126 -1.78 2.39 13.42
CA LEU A 126 -2.85 1.53 13.93
C LEU A 126 -2.43 0.61 15.08
N ASN A 127 -1.22 0.05 15.08
CA ASN A 127 -0.82 -0.90 16.11
C ASN A 127 -0.82 -0.27 17.50
N SER A 128 -1.37 -0.99 18.47
CA SER A 128 -1.48 -0.56 19.86
C SER A 128 -2.24 0.76 20.08
N ARG A 129 -3.06 1.17 19.12
CA ARG A 129 -3.89 2.37 19.20
C ARG A 129 -5.35 1.99 19.04
N HIS A 130 -6.17 2.46 19.97
CA HIS A 130 -7.62 2.35 19.87
C HIS A 130 -8.16 3.52 19.07
N GLN A 131 -8.95 3.24 18.05
CA GLN A 131 -9.67 4.24 17.27
C GLN A 131 -11.14 4.16 17.63
N GLY A 132 -11.68 5.21 18.22
CA GLY A 132 -13.06 5.26 18.71
C GLY A 132 -14.09 5.34 17.58
N SER A 133 -13.69 5.82 16.41
CA SER A 133 -14.57 6.02 15.24
C SER A 133 -13.85 5.72 13.94
N PHE A 134 -14.64 5.49 12.89
CA PHE A 134 -14.09 5.32 11.53
C PHE A 134 -13.41 6.60 11.01
N ALA A 135 -13.89 7.76 11.40
CA ALA A 135 -13.29 9.05 11.04
C ALA A 135 -11.87 9.18 11.62
N GLU A 136 -11.69 8.84 12.91
CA GLU A 136 -10.37 8.83 13.56
C GLU A 136 -9.44 7.81 12.93
N PHE A 137 -9.95 6.60 12.64
CA PHE A 137 -9.21 5.54 11.99
C PHE A 137 -8.68 5.97 10.61
N ARG A 138 -9.55 6.53 9.77
CA ARG A 138 -9.18 7.06 8.46
C ARG A 138 -8.20 8.23 8.58
N GLY A 139 -8.47 9.15 9.51
CA GLY A 139 -7.61 10.29 9.77
C GLY A 139 -6.21 9.91 10.24
N ALA A 140 -6.07 8.86 11.05
CA ALA A 140 -4.77 8.36 11.50
C ALA A 140 -3.95 7.80 10.33
N ILE A 141 -4.58 7.06 9.42
CA ILE A 141 -3.93 6.52 8.22
C ILE A 141 -3.54 7.67 7.27
N ALA A 142 -4.47 8.57 6.95
CA ALA A 142 -4.23 9.69 6.05
C ALA A 142 -3.07 10.56 6.56
N ARG A 143 -3.08 10.93 7.83
CA ARG A 143 -1.99 11.70 8.45
C ARG A 143 -0.64 11.00 8.35
N CYS A 144 -0.58 9.70 8.63
CA CYS A 144 0.66 8.93 8.49
C CYS A 144 1.18 8.95 7.05
N LEU A 145 0.29 8.86 6.05
CA LEU A 145 0.65 8.94 4.63
C LEU A 145 1.12 10.34 4.22
N ASP A 146 0.47 11.39 4.72
CA ASP A 146 0.84 12.79 4.45
C ASP A 146 2.18 13.16 5.09
N GLU A 147 2.53 12.54 6.21
CA GLU A 147 3.79 12.74 6.94
C GLU A 147 4.99 11.94 6.38
N LEU A 148 4.79 11.10 5.36
CA LEU A 148 5.88 10.30 4.77
C LEU A 148 7.07 11.14 4.28
N PRO A 149 6.87 12.28 3.55
CA PRO A 149 7.98 13.06 3.04
C PRO A 149 8.68 13.92 4.11
N THR A 150 8.09 14.06 5.28
CA THR A 150 8.57 14.92 6.37
C THR A 150 8.99 14.10 7.58
N THR A 151 8.08 13.86 8.50
CA THR A 151 8.32 13.17 9.79
C THR A 151 8.89 11.76 9.60
N HIS A 152 8.45 11.04 8.55
CA HIS A 152 8.82 9.65 8.31
C HIS A 152 9.92 9.47 7.26
N ARG A 153 10.50 10.55 6.74
CA ARG A 153 11.49 10.52 5.67
C ARG A 153 12.67 9.58 5.94
N GLN A 154 13.24 9.64 7.14
CA GLN A 154 14.37 8.78 7.51
C GLN A 154 13.96 7.31 7.58
N ALA A 155 12.79 7.01 8.14
CA ALA A 155 12.27 5.65 8.16
C ALA A 155 12.03 5.12 6.74
N MET A 156 11.50 5.94 5.83
CA MET A 156 11.30 5.57 4.42
C MET A 156 12.61 5.26 3.72
N SER A 157 13.65 6.09 3.88
CA SER A 157 14.95 5.84 3.26
C SER A 157 15.59 4.53 3.70
N THR A 158 15.34 4.10 4.93
CA THR A 158 15.84 2.83 5.47
C THR A 158 15.02 1.63 4.99
N LEU A 159 13.70 1.78 4.89
CA LEU A 159 12.78 0.70 4.53
C LEU A 159 12.71 0.43 3.02
N MET A 160 12.83 1.49 2.20
CA MET A 160 12.61 1.42 0.75
C MET A 160 13.90 1.09 -0.03
N THR A 161 14.70 0.21 0.53
CA THR A 161 15.89 -0.28 -0.18
C THR A 161 15.50 -1.27 -1.28
N LEU A 162 16.21 -1.24 -2.42
CA LEU A 162 15.98 -2.19 -3.52
C LEU A 162 16.55 -3.60 -3.24
N LYS A 163 16.95 -3.88 -2.00
CA LYS A 163 17.34 -5.22 -1.57
C LYS A 163 16.09 -6.07 -1.38
N PHE A 164 15.76 -6.84 -2.41
CA PHE A 164 14.67 -7.81 -2.37
C PHE A 164 15.17 -9.16 -1.85
N GLN A 165 14.33 -9.85 -1.10
CA GLN A 165 14.58 -11.23 -0.71
C GLN A 165 14.31 -12.11 -1.95
N THR A 166 15.36 -12.62 -2.57
CA THR A 166 15.28 -13.66 -3.61
C THR A 166 15.51 -15.00 -2.94
N PHE A 167 14.63 -15.95 -3.16
CA PHE A 167 14.83 -17.34 -2.75
C PHE A 167 15.58 -18.00 -3.92
N GLU A 168 16.89 -18.17 -3.80
CA GLU A 168 17.63 -19.07 -4.66
C GLU A 168 17.13 -20.48 -4.34
N ASP A 169 16.82 -21.24 -5.39
CA ASP A 169 16.31 -22.60 -5.44
C ASP A 169 16.33 -23.36 -4.11
N VAL A 170 15.18 -23.43 -3.44
CA VAL A 170 14.94 -24.51 -2.50
C VAL A 170 14.83 -25.77 -3.38
N SER A 171 15.94 -26.47 -3.56
CA SER A 171 15.89 -27.82 -4.08
C SER A 171 14.85 -28.56 -3.24
N MET A 172 13.73 -28.94 -3.86
CA MET A 172 12.76 -29.82 -3.25
C MET A 172 13.54 -31.09 -2.90
N LEU A 173 13.87 -31.24 -1.64
CA LEU A 173 14.20 -32.53 -1.09
C LEU A 173 12.91 -33.34 -1.19
N ALA A 174 12.82 -34.11 -2.26
CA ALA A 174 11.83 -35.14 -2.43
C ALA A 174 11.98 -36.10 -1.24
N ALA A 175 10.97 -36.11 -0.36
CA ALA A 175 10.80 -37.14 0.65
C ALA A 175 10.08 -38.33 0.01
#